data_dd6d9936e467b4124b081e69c1c9e5a5
#
_entry.id   dd6d9936e467b4124b081e69c1c9e5a5
#
_cell.length_a   1.000
_cell.length_b   1.000
_cell.length_c   1.000
_cell.angle_alpha   90.00
_cell.angle_beta   90.00
_cell.angle_gamma   90.00
#
_symmetry.space_group_name_H-M   'P 1'
#
loop_
_entity.id
_entity.type
_entity.pdbx_description
1 polymer ?
#
loop_
_entity_poly.entity_id
_entity_poly.type
_entity_poly.pdbx_seq_one_letter_code
_entity_poly.pdbx_strand_id
1 'polypeptide(L)'
;MFKLLKRNKIFSALIIIAVLFMCMYCFDAVRAKTFEIEVISISPEMPVADGETPVEIKVRLTRSGKPVEGHYMFMIPLNGGTMQKNREKTDEDGYASYVYYPYRSSVLMPAQTVTLRVYDESNSIFVIVNAALDFDIELKEHT
;
A
#
# COMPACT_ATOMS: atom_id res chain seq x y z
N MET A 1 -5.01 -3.64 -52.47
CA MET A 1 -4.22 -2.45 -52.05
C MET A 1 -4.85 -1.66 -50.90
N PHE A 2 -6.12 -1.29 -50.93
CA PHE A 2 -6.81 -0.54 -49.86
C PHE A 2 -6.84 -1.25 -48.47
N LYS A 3 -6.95 -2.58 -48.39
CA LYS A 3 -6.94 -3.32 -47.12
C LYS A 3 -5.59 -3.29 -46.40
N LEU A 4 -4.47 -3.27 -47.12
CA LEU A 4 -3.12 -3.18 -46.59
C LEU A 4 -2.82 -1.80 -46.00
N LEU A 5 -3.25 -0.74 -46.68
CA LEU A 5 -3.13 0.65 -46.22
C LEU A 5 -3.93 0.90 -44.92
N LYS A 6 -5.15 0.31 -44.81
CA LYS A 6 -5.98 0.40 -43.62
C LYS A 6 -5.37 -0.37 -42.45
N ARG A 7 -4.74 -1.54 -42.68
CA ARG A 7 -4.04 -2.35 -41.67
C ARG A 7 -2.82 -1.62 -41.14
N ASN A 8 -2.06 -0.92 -41.97
CA ASN A 8 -0.91 -0.15 -41.50
C ASN A 8 -1.31 1.04 -40.61
N LYS A 9 -2.43 1.72 -40.92
CA LYS A 9 -2.96 2.82 -40.09
C LYS A 9 -3.43 2.31 -38.71
N ILE A 10 -4.12 1.17 -38.67
CA ILE A 10 -4.55 0.54 -37.42
C ILE A 10 -3.33 0.13 -36.61
N PHE A 11 -2.33 -0.49 -37.23
CA PHE A 11 -1.11 -0.91 -36.57
C PHE A 11 -0.32 0.29 -36.01
N SER A 12 -0.20 1.37 -36.77
CA SER A 12 0.42 2.61 -36.31
C SER A 12 -0.34 3.23 -35.11
N ALA A 13 -1.69 3.24 -35.17
CA ALA A 13 -2.51 3.73 -34.09
C ALA A 13 -2.32 2.89 -32.79
N LEU A 14 -2.23 1.57 -32.91
CA LEU A 14 -1.97 0.68 -31.77
C LEU A 14 -0.60 0.94 -31.14
N ILE A 15 0.43 1.16 -31.96
CA ILE A 15 1.77 1.51 -31.46
C ILE A 15 1.73 2.84 -30.70
N ILE A 16 1.07 3.86 -31.25
CA ILE A 16 0.96 5.17 -30.59
C ILE A 16 0.26 5.04 -29.24
N ILE A 17 -0.84 4.28 -29.18
CA ILE A 17 -1.57 4.01 -27.93
C ILE A 17 -0.66 3.29 -26.93
N ALA A 18 0.06 2.26 -27.35
CA ALA A 18 0.98 1.51 -26.48
C ALA A 18 2.10 2.42 -25.92
N VAL A 19 2.66 3.29 -26.75
CA VAL A 19 3.69 4.27 -26.33
C VAL A 19 3.13 5.25 -25.32
N LEU A 20 1.90 5.76 -25.56
CA LEU A 20 1.24 6.66 -24.59
C LEU A 20 1.02 5.98 -23.23
N PHE A 21 0.50 4.75 -23.21
CA PHE A 21 0.36 4.00 -21.96
C PHE A 21 1.69 3.77 -21.26
N MET A 22 2.74 3.45 -22.01
CA MET A 22 4.09 3.30 -21.46
C MET A 22 4.59 4.60 -20.82
N CYS A 23 4.40 5.75 -21.50
CA CYS A 23 4.78 7.05 -20.95
C CYS A 23 4.00 7.38 -19.67
N MET A 24 2.69 7.13 -19.65
CA MET A 24 1.83 7.33 -18.47
C MET A 24 2.28 6.45 -17.31
N TYR A 25 2.57 5.16 -17.56
CA TYR A 25 3.09 4.25 -16.57
C TYR A 25 4.45 4.70 -16.02
N CYS A 26 5.40 5.06 -16.90
CA CYS A 26 6.72 5.55 -16.48
C CYS A 26 6.60 6.82 -15.63
N PHE A 27 5.69 7.73 -15.99
CA PHE A 27 5.46 8.95 -15.22
C PHE A 27 4.99 8.62 -13.81
N ASP A 28 3.95 7.79 -13.66
CA ASP A 28 3.43 7.42 -12.35
C ASP A 28 4.43 6.60 -11.54
N ALA A 29 5.21 5.72 -12.19
CA ALA A 29 6.27 4.94 -11.52
C ALA A 29 7.41 5.83 -10.97
N VAL A 30 7.82 6.86 -11.72
CA VAL A 30 8.80 7.84 -11.24
C VAL A 30 8.21 8.69 -10.13
N ARG A 31 6.95 9.13 -10.29
CA ARG A 31 6.24 9.90 -9.28
C ARG A 31 6.09 9.12 -7.97
N ALA A 32 5.70 7.84 -8.02
CA ALA A 32 5.56 6.99 -6.84
C ALA A 32 6.84 6.91 -6.01
N LYS A 33 8.01 6.90 -6.65
CA LYS A 33 9.33 6.90 -5.97
C LYS A 33 9.64 8.20 -5.23
N THR A 34 8.91 9.28 -5.47
CA THR A 34 9.08 10.54 -4.72
C THR A 34 8.35 10.54 -3.39
N PHE A 35 7.43 9.58 -3.18
CA PHE A 35 6.72 9.40 -1.93
C PHE A 35 7.41 8.33 -1.09
N GLU A 36 7.53 8.62 0.19
CA GLU A 36 8.12 7.73 1.19
C GLU A 36 7.10 7.46 2.28
N ILE A 37 6.93 6.19 2.61
CA ILE A 37 6.05 5.73 3.69
C ILE A 37 6.95 5.18 4.79
N GLU A 38 6.73 5.63 6.01
CA GLU A 38 7.49 5.22 7.19
C GLU A 38 6.53 4.75 8.29
N VAL A 39 6.86 3.65 8.95
CA VAL A 39 6.16 3.20 10.16
C VAL A 39 6.75 3.96 11.35
N ILE A 40 5.94 4.77 12.00
CA ILE A 40 6.39 5.64 13.10
C ILE A 40 6.29 4.92 14.44
N SER A 41 5.20 4.17 14.65
CA SER A 41 5.00 3.43 15.88
C SER A 41 4.07 2.25 15.69
N ILE A 42 4.31 1.19 16.47
CA ILE A 42 3.46 0.03 16.63
C ILE A 42 3.29 -0.16 18.13
N SER A 43 2.07 -0.18 18.64
CA SER A 43 1.79 -0.30 20.07
C SER A 43 0.68 -1.33 20.33
N PRO A 44 0.94 -2.39 21.10
CA PRO A 44 2.24 -2.76 21.69
C PRO A 44 3.26 -3.23 20.63
N GLU A 45 4.56 -3.10 20.92
CA GLU A 45 5.64 -3.51 19.98
C GLU A 45 5.63 -5.01 19.67
N MET A 46 5.25 -5.81 20.65
CA MET A 46 5.11 -7.27 20.51
C MET A 46 3.70 -7.70 20.93
N PRO A 47 2.72 -7.58 20.03
CA PRO A 47 1.34 -7.92 20.34
C PRO A 47 1.12 -9.41 20.54
N VAL A 48 0.13 -9.76 21.38
CA VAL A 48 -0.28 -11.14 21.61
C VAL A 48 -1.25 -11.58 20.53
N ALA A 49 -1.07 -12.80 20.04
CA ALA A 49 -1.99 -13.41 19.06
C ALA A 49 -3.24 -13.95 19.78
N ASP A 50 -4.07 -13.07 20.35
CA ASP A 50 -5.30 -13.40 21.08
C ASP A 50 -6.60 -13.15 20.31
N GLY A 51 -6.50 -12.46 19.19
CA GLY A 51 -7.65 -12.10 18.33
C GLY A 51 -8.48 -10.92 18.86
N GLU A 52 -8.12 -10.33 19.99
CA GLU A 52 -8.94 -9.35 20.72
C GLU A 52 -8.19 -8.05 21.03
N THR A 53 -6.91 -8.14 21.38
CA THR A 53 -6.11 -6.96 21.76
C THR A 53 -5.76 -6.12 20.53
N PRO A 54 -6.20 -4.86 20.49
CA PRO A 54 -5.90 -3.97 19.36
C PRO A 54 -4.41 -3.59 19.35
N VAL A 55 -3.88 -3.48 18.14
CA VAL A 55 -2.53 -2.98 17.86
C VAL A 55 -2.67 -1.66 17.11
N GLU A 56 -2.23 -0.57 17.73
CA GLU A 56 -2.22 0.74 17.09
C GLU A 56 -0.97 0.87 16.22
N ILE A 57 -1.17 1.24 14.95
CA ILE A 57 -0.10 1.43 13.97
C ILE A 57 -0.20 2.84 13.43
N LYS A 58 0.87 3.61 13.54
CA LYS A 58 0.97 4.95 12.98
C LYS A 58 2.00 4.97 11.88
N VAL A 59 1.61 5.43 10.71
CA VAL A 59 2.48 5.60 9.54
C VAL A 59 2.55 7.07 9.15
N ARG A 60 3.59 7.44 8.43
CA ARG A 60 3.78 8.78 7.89
C ARG A 60 4.07 8.71 6.41
N LEU A 61 3.39 9.57 5.65
CA LEU A 61 3.64 9.79 4.24
C LEU A 61 4.38 11.10 4.04
N THR A 62 5.50 11.04 3.35
CA THR A 62 6.25 12.23 2.92
C THR A 62 6.49 12.22 1.41
N ARG A 63 6.71 13.39 0.85
CA ARG A 63 7.17 13.57 -0.53
C ARG A 63 8.36 14.49 -0.54
N SER A 64 9.52 13.95 -0.97
CA SER A 64 10.79 14.70 -0.95
C SER A 64 11.06 15.32 0.44
N GLY A 65 10.82 14.54 1.52
CA GLY A 65 11.02 14.94 2.91
C GLY A 65 9.98 15.88 3.51
N LYS A 66 8.92 16.26 2.77
CA LYS A 66 7.82 17.09 3.27
C LYS A 66 6.58 16.23 3.56
N PRO A 67 5.83 16.50 4.65
CA PRO A 67 4.60 15.79 4.92
C PRO A 67 3.57 15.97 3.81
N VAL A 68 2.76 14.95 3.58
CA VAL A 68 1.70 14.95 2.56
C VAL A 68 0.36 14.81 3.23
N GLU A 69 -0.42 15.89 3.21
CA GLU A 69 -1.77 15.94 3.73
C GLU A 69 -2.80 15.44 2.71
N GLY A 70 -3.83 14.83 3.21
CA GLY A 70 -5.05 14.57 2.44
C GLY A 70 -5.00 13.37 1.51
N HIS A 71 -3.91 12.61 1.50
CA HIS A 71 -3.83 11.38 0.73
C HIS A 71 -4.55 10.23 1.42
N TYR A 72 -5.22 9.40 0.63
CA TYR A 72 -5.81 8.16 1.13
C TYR A 72 -4.76 7.06 1.14
N MET A 73 -4.48 6.57 2.35
CA MET A 73 -3.61 5.44 2.60
C MET A 73 -4.43 4.19 2.85
N PHE A 74 -4.02 3.06 2.29
CA PHE A 74 -4.68 1.78 2.47
C PHE A 74 -3.73 0.78 3.11
N MET A 75 -4.18 0.08 4.16
CA MET A 75 -3.39 -0.93 4.87
C MET A 75 -4.13 -2.27 4.90
N ILE A 76 -3.41 -3.35 4.59
CA ILE A 76 -3.93 -4.72 4.62
C ILE A 76 -2.93 -5.68 5.25
N PRO A 77 -3.40 -6.65 6.05
CA PRO A 77 -2.58 -7.79 6.45
C PRO A 77 -2.48 -8.79 5.28
N LEU A 78 -1.28 -9.31 5.02
CA LEU A 78 -1.04 -10.24 3.92
C LEU A 78 -1.19 -11.71 4.35
N ASN A 79 -0.94 -12.02 5.61
CA ASN A 79 -0.88 -13.39 6.11
C ASN A 79 -1.53 -13.64 7.46
N GLY A 80 -2.45 -12.77 7.90
CA GLY A 80 -3.25 -13.04 9.10
C GLY A 80 -3.73 -11.79 9.85
N GLY A 81 -4.78 -11.95 10.63
CA GLY A 81 -5.44 -10.88 11.36
C GLY A 81 -6.38 -10.03 10.52
N THR A 82 -6.89 -8.96 11.10
CA THR A 82 -7.86 -8.06 10.47
C THR A 82 -7.59 -6.61 10.83
N MET A 83 -7.97 -5.69 9.94
CA MET A 83 -7.95 -4.25 10.21
C MET A 83 -9.33 -3.78 10.67
N GLN A 84 -9.38 -2.87 11.64
CA GLN A 84 -10.64 -2.20 11.99
C GLN A 84 -11.15 -1.36 10.82
N LYS A 85 -10.23 -0.61 10.20
CA LYS A 85 -10.42 0.12 8.95
C LYS A 85 -9.18 -0.04 8.09
N ASN A 86 -9.39 -0.28 6.80
CA ASN A 86 -8.28 -0.44 5.86
C ASN A 86 -7.82 0.88 5.25
N ARG A 87 -8.66 1.93 5.29
CA ARG A 87 -8.45 3.18 4.57
C ARG A 87 -8.54 4.35 5.51
N GLU A 88 -7.46 5.12 5.57
CA GLU A 88 -7.37 6.35 6.37
C GLU A 88 -6.76 7.48 5.54
N LYS A 89 -7.05 8.71 5.93
CA LYS A 89 -6.55 9.92 5.27
C LYS A 89 -5.41 10.52 6.07
N THR A 90 -4.34 10.94 5.40
CA THR A 90 -3.23 11.61 6.08
C THR A 90 -3.64 13.00 6.59
N ASP A 91 -3.18 13.33 7.80
CA ASP A 91 -3.34 14.64 8.41
C ASP A 91 -2.33 15.68 7.86
N GLU A 92 -2.32 16.89 8.44
CA GLU A 92 -1.43 17.99 8.05
C GLU A 92 0.07 17.68 8.21
N ASP A 93 0.41 16.76 9.13
CA ASP A 93 1.77 16.28 9.36
C ASP A 93 2.10 15.00 8.57
N GLY A 94 1.19 14.54 7.72
CA GLY A 94 1.32 13.36 6.88
C GLY A 94 1.06 12.04 7.60
N TYR A 95 0.49 12.04 8.81
CA TYR A 95 0.21 10.82 9.57
C TYR A 95 -1.13 10.19 9.21
N ALA A 96 -1.15 8.84 9.21
CA ALA A 96 -2.35 8.03 9.21
C ALA A 96 -2.24 6.97 10.30
N SER A 97 -3.35 6.71 11.02
CA SER A 97 -3.38 5.78 12.16
C SER A 97 -4.36 4.65 11.89
N TYR A 98 -3.95 3.43 12.24
CA TYR A 98 -4.70 2.22 12.02
C TYR A 98 -4.81 1.39 13.29
N VAL A 99 -5.84 0.57 13.35
CA VAL A 99 -6.01 -0.44 14.40
C VAL A 99 -6.05 -1.82 13.73
N TYR A 100 -5.11 -2.65 14.10
CA TYR A 100 -4.97 -4.03 13.65
C TYR A 100 -5.32 -4.98 14.77
N TYR A 101 -6.05 -6.06 14.46
CA TYR A 101 -6.33 -7.16 15.39
C TYR A 101 -5.60 -8.40 14.91
N PRO A 102 -4.64 -8.93 15.68
CA PRO A 102 -4.00 -10.20 15.39
C PRO A 102 -5.00 -11.34 15.30
N TYR A 103 -4.67 -12.40 14.58
CA TYR A 103 -5.44 -13.64 14.70
C TYR A 103 -5.19 -14.29 16.06
N ARG A 104 -6.09 -15.19 16.49
CA ARG A 104 -5.89 -15.98 17.70
C ARG A 104 -4.98 -17.17 17.40
N SER A 105 -3.86 -17.26 18.12
CA SER A 105 -2.94 -18.40 17.99
C SER A 105 -3.55 -19.68 18.59
N SER A 106 -3.15 -20.82 18.04
CA SER A 106 -3.55 -22.14 18.49
C SER A 106 -2.48 -23.17 18.10
N VAL A 107 -2.62 -24.42 18.58
CA VAL A 107 -1.71 -25.51 18.22
C VAL A 107 -1.61 -25.73 16.70
N LEU A 108 -2.71 -25.51 15.97
CA LEU A 108 -2.75 -25.65 14.49
C LEU A 108 -2.30 -24.38 13.76
N MET A 109 -2.32 -23.24 14.42
CA MET A 109 -1.96 -21.95 13.88
C MET A 109 -1.17 -21.16 14.94
N PRO A 110 0.12 -21.50 15.14
CA PRO A 110 0.95 -20.87 16.15
C PRO A 110 1.17 -19.38 15.86
N ALA A 111 1.59 -18.63 16.85
CA ALA A 111 1.99 -17.25 16.64
C ALA A 111 3.19 -17.19 15.69
N GLN A 112 3.13 -16.27 14.75
CA GLN A 112 4.15 -16.07 13.72
C GLN A 112 4.24 -14.59 13.35
N THR A 113 5.24 -14.23 12.57
CA THR A 113 5.37 -12.90 11.99
C THR A 113 4.23 -12.64 10.99
N VAL A 114 3.56 -11.52 11.16
CA VAL A 114 2.53 -11.03 10.24
C VAL A 114 3.09 -9.89 9.42
N THR A 115 2.97 -9.99 8.11
CA THR A 115 3.34 -8.93 7.17
C THR A 115 2.13 -8.06 6.86
N LEU A 116 2.27 -6.76 7.06
CA LEU A 116 1.29 -5.75 6.67
C LEU A 116 1.81 -4.97 5.47
N ARG A 117 0.92 -4.66 4.54
CA ARG A 117 1.21 -3.75 3.42
C ARG A 117 0.42 -2.48 3.58
N VAL A 118 1.11 -1.35 3.51
CA VAL A 118 0.50 -0.02 3.40
C VAL A 118 0.88 0.61 2.07
N TYR A 119 -0.07 1.28 1.42
CA TYR A 119 0.18 1.98 0.16
C TYR A 119 -0.66 3.25 0.04
N ASP A 120 -0.16 4.20 -0.76
CA ASP A 120 -0.84 5.46 -1.06
C ASP A 120 -1.70 5.29 -2.31
N GLU A 121 -3.04 5.35 -2.15
CA GLU A 121 -3.98 5.28 -3.27
C GLU A 121 -4.03 6.57 -4.09
N SER A 122 -3.54 7.68 -3.53
CA SER A 122 -3.70 9.03 -4.10
C SER A 122 -2.50 9.51 -4.89
N ASN A 123 -1.38 8.75 -4.90
CA ASN A 123 -0.16 9.22 -5.56
C ASN A 123 -0.16 9.09 -7.08
N SER A 124 -0.89 8.14 -7.64
CA SER A 124 -0.95 7.93 -9.10
C SER A 124 -1.96 8.85 -9.78
N ILE A 125 -1.67 9.24 -11.03
CA ILE A 125 -2.50 10.16 -11.82
C ILE A 125 -3.12 9.44 -13.01
N PHE A 126 -2.34 8.62 -13.72
CA PHE A 126 -2.75 8.01 -14.98
C PHE A 126 -2.98 6.49 -14.86
N VAL A 127 -2.08 5.81 -14.17
CA VAL A 127 -2.07 4.35 -14.03
C VAL A 127 -1.86 4.03 -12.56
N ILE A 128 -2.48 2.96 -12.06
CA ILE A 128 -2.34 2.57 -10.65
C ILE A 128 -0.92 2.06 -10.39
N VAL A 129 -0.03 2.97 -10.00
CA VAL A 129 1.32 2.70 -9.52
C VAL A 129 1.47 3.38 -8.16
N ASN A 130 1.29 2.61 -7.10
CA ASN A 130 1.24 3.16 -5.75
C ASN A 130 2.61 3.09 -5.07
N ALA A 131 2.95 4.14 -4.31
CA ALA A 131 4.00 4.04 -3.30
C ALA A 131 3.50 3.07 -2.22
N ALA A 132 4.31 2.06 -1.89
CA ALA A 132 3.93 1.01 -0.95
C ALA A 132 5.11 0.62 -0.06
N LEU A 133 4.77 0.15 1.16
CA LEU A 133 5.71 -0.39 2.12
C LEU A 133 5.13 -1.67 2.72
N ASP A 134 5.93 -2.72 2.75
CA ASP A 134 5.66 -3.94 3.51
C ASP A 134 6.50 -3.92 4.79
N PHE A 135 5.89 -4.27 5.92
CA PHE A 135 6.57 -4.36 7.20
C PHE A 135 6.01 -5.51 8.04
N ASP A 136 6.83 -6.02 8.93
CA ASP A 136 6.55 -7.20 9.73
C ASP A 136 6.25 -6.85 11.18
N ILE A 137 5.31 -7.59 11.78
CA ILE A 137 4.99 -7.55 13.21
C ILE A 137 5.16 -8.96 13.76
N GLU A 138 6.04 -9.10 14.77
CA GLU A 138 6.19 -10.36 15.48
C GLU A 138 5.09 -10.50 16.55
N LEU A 139 4.38 -11.63 16.50
CA LEU A 139 3.33 -11.94 17.47
C LEU A 139 3.84 -12.89 18.56
N LYS A 140 3.40 -12.65 19.81
CA LYS A 140 3.58 -13.59 20.91
C LYS A 140 2.45 -14.62 20.95
N GLU A 141 2.77 -15.83 21.39
CA GLU A 141 1.77 -16.86 21.69
C GLU A 141 0.74 -16.35 22.70
N HIS A 142 -0.51 -16.70 22.46
CA HIS A 142 -1.57 -16.54 23.45
C HIS A 142 -1.51 -17.75 24.41
N THR A 143 -1.11 -17.53 25.64
CA THR A 143 -1.03 -18.54 26.73
C THR A 143 -2.37 -18.72 27.43
#